data_ffe21f48aefe1d0e094a97c9b910ee7d
#
_entry.id   ffe21f48aefe1d0e094a97c9b910ee7d
#
_cell.length_a   1.000
_cell.length_b   1.000
_cell.length_c   1.000
_cell.angle_alpha   90.00
_cell.angle_beta   90.00
_cell.angle_gamma   90.00
#
_symmetry.space_group_name_H-M   'P 1'
#
loop_
_entity.id
_entity.type
_entity.pdbx_description
1 polymer ?
#
loop_
_entity_poly.entity_id
_entity_poly.type
_entity_poly.pdbx_seq_one_letter_code
_entity_poly.pdbx_strand_id
1 'polypeptide(L)'
;MTERRATRAIGLGFCGAMLVSQMAGAQKPLPSAKPPDGATLFKQQCATCHTTNLSDPLRQGPSLFKVVGRPAGKVDGFHYSAGFARADFVWDDARLDAWLTNPQEIIPGAVMAYRQSKPETRAAIIGYLKELN
;
A
#
# COMPACT_ATOMS: atom_id res chain seq x y z
N MET A 1 -11.57 -41.08 75.02
CA MET A 1 -10.41 -41.98 75.03
C MET A 1 -9.89 -42.01 73.60
N THR A 2 -8.79 -41.54 73.11
CA THR A 2 -7.48 -41.31 73.71
C THR A 2 -6.77 -40.26 72.86
N GLU A 3 -6.20 -39.27 73.53
CA GLU A 3 -5.23 -38.31 72.93
C GLU A 3 -3.98 -39.03 72.40
N ARG A 4 -3.33 -38.40 71.40
CA ARG A 4 -1.86 -38.20 71.27
C ARG A 4 -1.56 -37.14 70.28
N ARG A 5 -1.23 -36.00 70.69
CA ARG A 5 0.01 -35.23 70.87
C ARG A 5 1.05 -35.38 69.76
N ALA A 6 1.30 -34.24 69.14
CA ALA A 6 2.58 -33.56 68.85
C ALA A 6 3.53 -34.16 67.79
N THR A 7 3.95 -33.39 66.83
CA THR A 7 5.24 -32.70 66.93
C THR A 7 5.37 -31.62 65.82
N ARG A 8 5.85 -30.44 66.24
CA ARG A 8 6.30 -29.32 65.41
C ARG A 8 7.56 -29.71 64.63
N ALA A 9 7.58 -29.42 63.32
CA ALA A 9 8.84 -29.26 62.60
C ALA A 9 8.82 -27.89 61.94
N ILE A 10 9.68 -27.01 62.47
CA ILE A 10 9.98 -25.67 61.89
C ILE A 10 10.96 -25.91 60.76
N GLY A 11 10.51 -25.75 59.51
CA GLY A 11 11.36 -25.71 58.34
C GLY A 11 11.60 -24.25 57.93
N LEU A 12 12.80 -23.73 58.22
CA LEU A 12 13.30 -22.48 57.64
C LEU A 12 13.47 -22.66 56.14
N GLY A 13 12.51 -22.14 55.35
CA GLY A 13 12.65 -22.01 53.91
C GLY A 13 13.37 -20.72 53.57
N PHE A 14 14.60 -20.86 53.10
CA PHE A 14 15.41 -19.80 52.52
C PHE A 14 14.70 -19.24 51.28
N CYS A 15 14.17 -18.04 51.40
CA CYS A 15 13.60 -17.30 50.32
C CYS A 15 14.73 -16.62 49.53
N GLY A 16 15.29 -17.33 48.54
CA GLY A 16 16.27 -16.78 47.63
C GLY A 16 15.54 -15.85 46.62
N ALA A 17 15.60 -14.55 46.85
CA ALA A 17 15.15 -13.57 45.90
C ALA A 17 16.12 -13.52 44.69
N MET A 18 15.78 -14.19 43.61
CA MET A 18 16.44 -14.00 42.30
C MET A 18 16.05 -12.64 41.75
N LEU A 19 16.95 -11.68 41.85
CA LEU A 19 16.90 -10.42 41.12
C LEU A 19 17.14 -10.72 39.64
N VAL A 20 16.05 -10.86 38.88
CA VAL A 20 16.12 -10.88 37.44
C VAL A 20 16.32 -9.44 36.97
N SER A 21 17.59 -9.05 36.72
CA SER A 21 17.92 -7.80 36.03
C SER A 21 17.39 -7.87 34.61
N GLN A 22 16.23 -7.23 34.38
CA GLN A 22 15.74 -7.00 33.04
C GLN A 22 16.62 -5.92 32.39
N MET A 23 17.55 -6.35 31.56
CA MET A 23 18.21 -5.44 30.62
C MET A 23 17.18 -5.02 29.56
N ALA A 24 16.50 -3.90 29.79
CA ALA A 24 15.73 -3.19 28.77
C ALA A 24 16.72 -2.63 27.75
N GLY A 25 17.02 -3.43 26.72
CA GLY A 25 17.76 -2.98 25.56
C GLY A 25 16.93 -1.91 24.86
N ALA A 26 17.31 -0.64 24.99
CA ALA A 26 16.75 0.45 24.22
C ALA A 26 17.05 0.19 22.72
N GLN A 27 16.09 -0.37 22.00
CA GLN A 27 16.17 -0.51 20.54
C GLN A 27 16.09 0.90 19.97
N LYS A 28 17.22 1.38 19.45
CA LYS A 28 17.28 2.63 18.69
C LYS A 28 16.31 2.52 17.52
N PRO A 29 15.34 3.46 17.36
CA PRO A 29 14.45 3.41 16.20
C PRO A 29 15.27 3.40 14.92
N LEU A 30 15.01 2.43 14.04
CA LEU A 30 15.56 2.44 12.68
C LEU A 30 15.12 3.75 12.01
N PRO A 31 16.05 4.44 11.32
CA PRO A 31 15.65 5.62 10.55
C PRO A 31 14.54 5.20 9.59
N SER A 32 13.39 5.85 9.66
CA SER A 32 12.31 5.62 8.70
C SER A 32 12.84 5.98 7.31
N ALA A 33 12.98 4.99 6.45
CA ALA A 33 13.37 5.26 5.07
C ALA A 33 12.35 6.23 4.47
N LYS A 34 12.84 7.30 3.82
CA LYS A 34 11.97 8.22 3.06
C LYS A 34 11.12 7.38 2.10
N PRO A 35 9.80 7.60 2.05
CA PRO A 35 8.96 6.90 1.08
C PRO A 35 9.55 6.99 -0.32
N PRO A 36 9.48 5.92 -1.14
CA PRO A 36 9.94 5.99 -2.52
C PRO A 36 9.24 7.13 -3.26
N ASP A 37 9.96 7.80 -4.14
CA ASP A 37 9.39 8.83 -5.01
C ASP A 37 8.39 8.23 -6.02
N GLY A 38 7.55 9.08 -6.63
CA GLY A 38 6.49 8.65 -7.54
C GLY A 38 6.99 7.88 -8.76
N ALA A 39 8.16 8.25 -9.32
CA ALA A 39 8.75 7.55 -10.47
C ALA A 39 9.17 6.12 -10.10
N THR A 40 9.80 5.95 -8.93
CA THR A 40 10.17 4.63 -8.41
C THR A 40 8.94 3.78 -8.14
N LEU A 41 7.89 4.34 -7.51
CA LEU A 41 6.63 3.65 -7.26
C LEU A 41 5.94 3.25 -8.57
N PHE A 42 5.89 4.14 -9.56
CA PHE A 42 5.36 3.83 -10.88
C PHE A 42 6.10 2.66 -11.52
N LYS A 43 7.43 2.70 -11.53
CA LYS A 43 8.26 1.62 -12.08
C LYS A 43 7.97 0.27 -11.45
N GLN A 44 7.79 0.24 -10.14
CA GLN A 44 7.56 -0.99 -9.38
C GLN A 44 6.15 -1.55 -9.52
N GLN A 45 5.13 -0.67 -9.62
CA GLN A 45 3.73 -1.06 -9.45
C GLN A 45 2.88 -0.90 -10.72
N CYS A 46 3.30 -0.08 -11.67
CA CYS A 46 2.51 0.28 -12.85
C CYS A 46 3.18 -0.10 -14.17
N ALA A 47 4.52 -0.01 -14.26
CA ALA A 47 5.26 -0.11 -15.51
C ALA A 47 5.19 -1.51 -16.17
N THR A 48 4.80 -2.55 -15.45
CA THR A 48 4.56 -3.87 -16.06
C THR A 48 3.44 -3.80 -17.10
N CYS A 49 2.38 -3.03 -16.81
CA CYS A 49 1.18 -2.94 -17.63
C CYS A 49 1.05 -1.62 -18.39
N HIS A 50 1.71 -0.56 -17.97
CA HIS A 50 1.58 0.77 -18.55
C HIS A 50 2.93 1.32 -19.03
N THR A 51 2.87 2.18 -20.04
CA THR A 51 4.00 3.01 -20.48
C THR A 51 3.77 4.47 -20.13
N THR A 52 4.83 5.26 -20.11
CA THR A 52 4.78 6.72 -19.94
C THR A 52 5.41 7.45 -21.13
N ASN A 53 5.65 6.74 -22.22
CA ASN A 53 6.22 7.27 -23.45
C ASN A 53 5.32 6.90 -24.65
N LEU A 54 5.05 7.86 -25.52
CA LEU A 54 4.23 7.64 -26.72
C LEU A 54 4.88 6.71 -27.74
N SER A 55 6.19 6.66 -27.78
CA SER A 55 6.95 5.80 -28.71
C SER A 55 7.00 4.34 -28.27
N ASP A 56 6.62 4.03 -27.03
CA ASP A 56 6.63 2.67 -26.54
C ASP A 56 5.43 1.89 -27.09
N PRO A 57 5.59 0.60 -27.38
CA PRO A 57 4.48 -0.23 -27.80
C PRO A 57 3.43 -0.32 -26.70
N LEU A 58 2.15 -0.39 -27.08
CA LEU A 58 1.04 -0.61 -26.16
C LEU A 58 1.28 -1.91 -25.35
N ARG A 59 0.95 -1.86 -24.08
CA ARG A 59 1.04 -2.99 -23.15
C ARG A 59 -0.37 -3.48 -22.79
N GLN A 60 -0.47 -4.23 -21.70
CA GLN A 60 -1.75 -4.70 -21.16
C GLN A 60 -2.68 -3.53 -20.76
N GLY A 61 -2.11 -2.41 -20.31
CA GLY A 61 -2.80 -1.15 -20.05
C GLY A 61 -2.45 -0.06 -21.07
N PRO A 62 -3.25 1.00 -21.16
CA PRO A 62 -2.98 2.13 -22.05
C PRO A 62 -1.74 2.91 -21.61
N SER A 63 -1.16 3.68 -22.53
CA SER A 63 -0.11 4.65 -22.17
C SER A 63 -0.67 5.70 -21.20
N LEU A 64 0.11 6.01 -20.15
CA LEU A 64 -0.21 7.03 -19.16
C LEU A 64 0.49 8.38 -19.44
N PHE A 65 1.19 8.49 -20.56
CA PHE A 65 1.73 9.79 -20.99
C PHE A 65 0.59 10.80 -21.13
N LYS A 66 0.72 11.95 -20.48
CA LYS A 66 -0.32 13.00 -20.44
C LYS A 66 -1.71 12.49 -20.02
N VAL A 67 -1.76 11.59 -19.05
CA VAL A 67 -3.04 11.06 -18.57
C VAL A 67 -3.87 12.11 -17.83
N VAL A 68 -3.23 13.00 -17.07
CA VAL A 68 -3.93 14.08 -16.36
C VAL A 68 -4.47 15.08 -17.38
N GLY A 69 -5.77 15.40 -17.30
CA GLY A 69 -6.46 16.23 -18.27
C GLY A 69 -6.98 15.49 -19.50
N ARG A 70 -6.71 14.18 -19.64
CA ARG A 70 -7.17 13.38 -20.80
C ARG A 70 -8.54 12.75 -20.52
N PRO A 71 -9.46 12.74 -21.51
CA PRO A 71 -10.72 12.00 -21.38
C PRO A 71 -10.48 10.49 -21.18
N ALA A 72 -11.28 9.87 -20.29
CA ALA A 72 -11.20 8.45 -20.01
C ALA A 72 -11.52 7.61 -21.25
N GLY A 73 -10.78 6.52 -21.45
CA GLY A 73 -11.03 5.59 -22.54
C GLY A 73 -10.63 6.10 -23.94
N LYS A 74 -9.76 7.12 -24.05
CA LYS A 74 -9.43 7.81 -25.32
C LYS A 74 -7.94 7.74 -25.69
N VAL A 75 -7.27 6.61 -25.43
CA VAL A 75 -5.93 6.36 -26.02
C VAL A 75 -6.10 5.67 -27.35
N ASP A 76 -5.57 6.29 -28.40
CA ASP A 76 -5.64 5.75 -29.75
C ASP A 76 -5.00 4.36 -29.85
N GLY A 77 -5.69 3.45 -30.55
CA GLY A 77 -5.22 2.09 -30.76
C GLY A 77 -5.31 1.17 -29.52
N PHE A 78 -5.75 1.65 -28.35
CA PHE A 78 -5.92 0.82 -27.18
C PHE A 78 -7.37 0.30 -27.06
N HIS A 79 -7.51 -1.03 -26.87
CA HIS A 79 -8.82 -1.67 -26.70
C HIS A 79 -9.22 -1.70 -25.21
N TYR A 80 -10.12 -0.80 -24.85
CA TYR A 80 -10.64 -0.71 -23.49
C TYR A 80 -11.68 -1.78 -23.19
N SER A 81 -11.79 -2.18 -21.92
CA SER A 81 -12.89 -3.02 -21.45
C SER A 81 -14.24 -2.29 -21.58
N ALA A 82 -15.33 -3.07 -21.68
CA ALA A 82 -16.68 -2.54 -21.91
C ALA A 82 -17.15 -1.46 -20.91
N GLY A 83 -16.64 -1.50 -19.68
CA GLY A 83 -16.94 -0.48 -18.66
C GLY A 83 -16.59 0.94 -19.11
N PHE A 84 -15.52 1.10 -19.90
CA PHE A 84 -15.09 2.41 -20.40
C PHE A 84 -16.04 3.04 -21.43
N ALA A 85 -16.95 2.28 -22.04
CA ALA A 85 -17.93 2.83 -22.99
C ALA A 85 -18.85 3.90 -22.37
N ARG A 86 -19.00 3.89 -21.04
CA ARG A 86 -19.82 4.85 -20.29
C ARG A 86 -18.98 5.86 -19.50
N ALA A 87 -17.67 5.82 -19.63
CA ALA A 87 -16.78 6.76 -18.95
C ALA A 87 -16.86 8.13 -19.67
N ASP A 88 -17.55 9.08 -19.06
CA ASP A 88 -17.72 10.44 -19.54
C ASP A 88 -17.12 11.43 -18.55
N PHE A 89 -15.80 11.37 -18.42
CA PHE A 89 -15.04 12.26 -17.55
C PHE A 89 -13.58 12.40 -18.01
N VAL A 90 -12.94 13.42 -17.47
CA VAL A 90 -11.50 13.68 -17.65
C VAL A 90 -10.75 13.16 -16.41
N TRP A 91 -9.58 12.58 -16.61
CA TRP A 91 -8.71 12.20 -15.51
C TRP A 91 -8.14 13.43 -14.81
N ASP A 92 -8.52 13.66 -13.58
CA ASP A 92 -7.96 14.64 -12.65
C ASP A 92 -7.38 13.93 -11.42
N ASP A 93 -6.77 14.70 -10.51
CA ASP A 93 -6.16 14.17 -9.30
C ASP A 93 -7.16 13.34 -8.45
N ALA A 94 -8.39 13.86 -8.28
CA ALA A 94 -9.42 13.19 -7.48
C ALA A 94 -9.91 11.89 -8.12
N ARG A 95 -10.10 11.90 -9.44
CA ARG A 95 -10.48 10.71 -10.21
C ARG A 95 -9.37 9.66 -10.20
N LEU A 96 -8.12 10.07 -10.34
CA LEU A 96 -6.97 9.16 -10.27
C LEU A 96 -6.80 8.57 -8.86
N ASP A 97 -7.01 9.36 -7.80
CA ASP A 97 -6.95 8.85 -6.42
C ASP A 97 -8.04 7.81 -6.17
N ALA A 98 -9.27 8.10 -6.56
CA ALA A 98 -10.39 7.18 -6.44
C ALA A 98 -10.18 5.91 -7.30
N TRP A 99 -9.68 6.06 -8.54
CA TRP A 99 -9.34 4.96 -9.43
C TRP A 99 -8.27 4.04 -8.85
N LEU A 100 -7.18 4.61 -8.32
CA LEU A 100 -6.12 3.82 -7.69
C LEU A 100 -6.58 3.18 -6.37
N THR A 101 -7.58 3.73 -5.72
CA THR A 101 -8.19 3.15 -4.52
C THR A 101 -9.02 1.92 -4.87
N ASN A 102 -9.93 2.05 -5.82
CA ASN A 102 -10.78 0.95 -6.31
C ASN A 102 -11.30 1.23 -7.73
N PRO A 103 -10.67 0.68 -8.77
CA PRO A 103 -11.10 0.89 -10.15
C PRO A 103 -12.56 0.54 -10.43
N GLN A 104 -13.09 -0.49 -9.74
CA GLN A 104 -14.47 -0.96 -9.98
C GLN A 104 -15.54 0.02 -9.49
N GLU A 105 -15.21 0.89 -8.53
CA GLU A 105 -16.14 1.94 -8.08
C GLU A 105 -16.25 3.09 -9.09
N ILE A 106 -15.20 3.33 -9.86
CA ILE A 106 -15.15 4.42 -10.83
C ILE A 106 -15.66 3.94 -12.20
N ILE A 107 -15.20 2.78 -12.65
CA ILE A 107 -15.62 2.16 -13.91
C ILE A 107 -15.94 0.69 -13.66
N PRO A 108 -17.18 0.35 -13.32
CA PRO A 108 -17.60 -1.03 -13.19
C PRO A 108 -17.34 -1.82 -14.48
N GLY A 109 -16.72 -2.98 -14.36
CA GLY A 109 -16.30 -3.80 -15.49
C GLY A 109 -14.96 -3.43 -16.12
N ALA A 110 -14.19 -2.52 -15.51
CA ALA A 110 -12.80 -2.33 -15.88
C ALA A 110 -11.97 -3.57 -15.52
N VAL A 111 -11.02 -3.94 -16.40
CA VAL A 111 -10.17 -5.13 -16.16
C VAL A 111 -8.95 -4.84 -15.28
N MET A 112 -8.63 -3.58 -15.00
CA MET A 112 -7.55 -3.22 -14.09
C MET A 112 -7.87 -3.67 -12.67
N ALA A 113 -7.05 -4.58 -12.13
CA ALA A 113 -7.24 -5.17 -10.81
C ALA A 113 -6.39 -4.49 -9.71
N TYR A 114 -5.47 -3.59 -10.09
CA TYR A 114 -4.59 -2.91 -9.13
C TYR A 114 -5.39 -2.02 -8.18
N ARG A 115 -5.05 -2.12 -6.88
CA ARG A 115 -5.61 -1.27 -5.81
C ARG A 115 -4.50 -0.83 -4.88
N GLN A 116 -4.53 0.43 -4.46
CA GLN A 116 -3.56 0.98 -3.51
C GLN A 116 -4.29 1.62 -2.32
N SER A 117 -4.16 0.97 -1.16
CA SER A 117 -4.83 1.44 0.07
C SER A 117 -4.14 2.64 0.73
N LYS A 118 -2.83 2.83 0.48
CA LYS A 118 -2.03 3.90 1.12
C LYS A 118 -2.19 5.23 0.38
N PRO A 119 -2.81 6.25 0.99
CA PRO A 119 -3.01 7.55 0.34
C PRO A 119 -1.71 8.22 -0.10
N GLU A 120 -0.66 8.13 0.73
CA GLU A 120 0.65 8.71 0.43
C GLU A 120 1.30 8.09 -0.81
N THR A 121 1.12 6.79 -1.03
CA THR A 121 1.61 6.09 -2.23
C THR A 121 0.83 6.53 -3.46
N ARG A 122 -0.50 6.65 -3.36
CA ARG A 122 -1.33 7.14 -4.47
C ARG A 122 -0.97 8.57 -4.84
N ALA A 123 -0.83 9.45 -3.84
CA ALA A 123 -0.43 10.84 -4.05
C ALA A 123 0.93 10.97 -4.75
N ALA A 124 1.91 10.15 -4.36
CA ALA A 124 3.23 10.14 -5.00
C ALA A 124 3.15 9.67 -6.46
N ILE A 125 2.39 8.61 -6.76
CA ILE A 125 2.18 8.13 -8.14
C ILE A 125 1.48 9.20 -8.98
N ILE A 126 0.41 9.82 -8.46
CA ILE A 126 -0.33 10.88 -9.17
C ILE A 126 0.58 12.09 -9.43
N GLY A 127 1.39 12.50 -8.44
CA GLY A 127 2.39 13.55 -8.60
C GLY A 127 3.30 13.29 -9.78
N TYR A 128 3.87 12.08 -9.87
CA TYR A 128 4.70 11.67 -11.01
C TYR A 128 3.94 11.71 -12.35
N LEU A 129 2.71 11.23 -12.38
CA LEU A 129 1.90 11.25 -13.62
C LEU A 129 1.61 12.67 -14.11
N LYS A 130 1.54 13.65 -13.21
CA LYS A 130 1.39 15.09 -13.56
C LYS A 130 2.64 15.66 -14.22
N GLU A 131 3.81 15.17 -13.85
CA GLU A 131 5.09 15.60 -14.45
C GLU A 131 5.24 15.13 -15.91
N LEU A 132 4.41 14.15 -16.34
CA LEU A 132 4.41 13.63 -17.71
C LEU A 132 3.54 14.46 -18.69
N ASN A 133 2.97 15.55 -18.23
CA ASN A 133 2.07 16.41 -19.03
C ASN A 133 2.84 17.43 -19.85
#